data_6fad07748a987993a8a553cda15019fb
#
_entry.id   6fad07748a987993a8a553cda15019fb
#
_cell.length_a   1.000
_cell.length_b   1.000
_cell.length_c   1.000
_cell.angle_alpha   90.00
_cell.angle_beta   90.00
_cell.angle_gamma   90.00
#
_symmetry.space_group_name_H-M   'P 1'
#
loop_
_entity.id
_entity.type
_entity.pdbx_description
1 polymer ?
#
loop_
_entity_poly.entity_id
_entity_poly.type
_entity_poly.pdbx_seq_one_letter_code
_entity_poly.pdbx_strand_id
1 'polypeptide(L)'
;KRYLKETELELISHGESLNLLKHAAESLYPDLKVSNDYLELMLTEISRYKNGVSNVSGRVKELIPVYDRTMHGRGMIDFDDMLVIFYKLLKNDKNVLKEIRDAYRYIMVDEFQDINRIQFAIVRLMAEPLNNLFVVGDDDQSIYGFRGSDPEIMLSFGKYYVNTCMVSLTVNYRSQRDIAEPSFRLIGY
;
A
#
# COMPACT_ATOMS: atom_id res chain seq x y z
N LYS A 1 -17.85 5.90 -1.36
CA LYS A 1 -19.04 6.76 -1.15
C LYS A 1 -20.25 5.98 -0.60
N ARG A 2 -20.58 4.77 -1.11
CA ARG A 2 -21.78 4.00 -0.69
C ARG A 2 -21.83 3.68 0.82
N TYR A 3 -20.68 3.56 1.48
CA TYR A 3 -20.57 3.15 2.88
C TYR A 3 -20.08 4.26 3.80
N LEU A 4 -19.61 5.37 3.25
CA LEU A 4 -19.23 6.57 3.99
C LEU A 4 -20.43 7.52 3.95
N LYS A 5 -21.10 7.67 5.06
CA LYS A 5 -22.29 8.52 5.18
C LYS A 5 -21.99 9.92 4.62
N GLU A 6 -22.58 10.25 3.47
CA GLU A 6 -22.75 11.57 2.85
C GLU A 6 -21.59 12.59 2.92
N THR A 7 -20.41 12.22 3.40
CA THR A 7 -19.25 13.11 3.39
C THR A 7 -18.64 13.07 1.98
N GLU A 8 -18.71 14.15 1.25
CA GLU A 8 -17.93 14.31 0.03
C GLU A 8 -16.45 14.36 0.41
N LEU A 9 -15.77 13.23 0.21
CA LEU A 9 -14.33 13.16 0.38
C LEU A 9 -13.66 13.51 -0.94
N GLU A 10 -12.77 14.48 -0.90
CA GLU A 10 -11.96 14.94 -2.01
C GLU A 10 -10.57 14.30 -1.94
N LEU A 11 -10.07 13.81 -3.08
CA LEU A 11 -8.72 13.27 -3.16
C LEU A 11 -7.74 14.44 -3.29
N ILE A 12 -6.85 14.56 -2.30
CA ILE A 12 -5.83 15.60 -2.29
C ILE A 12 -4.79 15.36 -3.39
N SER A 13 -4.37 16.41 -4.06
CA SER A 13 -3.25 16.36 -5.00
C SER A 13 -1.91 16.28 -4.27
N HIS A 14 -0.88 15.80 -4.97
CA HIS A 14 0.48 15.71 -4.40
C HIS A 14 1.01 17.08 -3.94
N GLY A 15 0.78 18.15 -4.73
CA GLY A 15 1.21 19.49 -4.37
C GLY A 15 0.49 20.04 -3.13
N GLU A 16 -0.79 19.74 -2.96
CA GLU A 16 -1.54 20.10 -1.75
C GLU A 16 -1.07 19.32 -0.54
N SER A 17 -0.74 18.02 -0.72
CA SER A 17 -0.15 17.19 0.35
C SER A 17 1.15 17.79 0.88
N LEU A 18 2.04 18.22 -0.02
CA LEU A 18 3.29 18.89 0.36
C LEU A 18 3.03 20.21 1.09
N ASN A 19 2.08 21.01 0.62
CA ASN A 19 1.72 22.28 1.28
C ASN A 19 1.14 22.05 2.69
N LEU A 20 0.25 21.08 2.84
CA LEU A 20 -0.29 20.72 4.15
C LEU A 20 0.79 20.20 5.09
N LEU A 21 1.69 19.35 4.58
CA LEU A 21 2.81 18.83 5.37
C LEU A 21 3.78 19.94 5.79
N LYS A 22 4.05 20.91 4.90
CA LYS A 22 4.84 22.08 5.22
C LYS A 22 4.23 22.88 6.37
N HIS A 23 2.95 23.19 6.29
CA HIS A 23 2.24 23.90 7.36
C HIS A 23 2.24 23.12 8.68
N ALA A 24 2.06 21.81 8.62
CA ALA A 24 2.14 20.95 9.81
C ALA A 24 3.55 20.98 10.43
N ALA A 25 4.60 20.93 9.60
CA ALA A 25 5.99 20.98 10.04
C ALA A 25 6.33 22.37 10.65
N GLU A 26 5.94 23.46 10.02
CA GLU A 26 6.14 24.83 10.52
C GLU A 26 5.39 25.08 11.85
N SER A 27 4.21 24.48 12.01
CA SER A 27 3.44 24.57 13.25
C SER A 27 4.10 23.85 14.43
N LEU A 28 4.69 22.69 14.19
CA LEU A 28 5.36 21.90 15.24
C LEU A 28 6.81 22.32 15.47
N TYR A 29 7.46 22.82 14.43
CA TYR A 29 8.89 23.15 14.44
C TYR A 29 9.14 24.50 13.77
N PRO A 30 8.80 25.65 14.41
CA PRO A 30 8.87 26.98 13.80
C PRO A 30 10.27 27.37 13.28
N ASP A 31 11.32 26.85 13.92
CA ASP A 31 12.71 27.15 13.54
C ASP A 31 13.25 26.21 12.44
N LEU A 32 12.48 25.22 12.01
CA LEU A 32 12.91 24.25 11.01
C LEU A 32 12.70 24.83 9.61
N LYS A 33 13.80 25.13 8.93
CA LYS A 33 13.76 25.44 7.50
C LYS A 33 13.59 24.13 6.72
N VAL A 34 12.41 23.94 6.15
CA VAL A 34 12.06 22.70 5.42
C VAL A 34 12.25 22.93 3.93
N SER A 35 13.17 22.18 3.31
CA SER A 35 13.30 22.14 1.85
C SER A 35 12.22 21.25 1.22
N ASN A 36 11.95 21.44 -0.07
CA ASN A 36 11.00 20.59 -0.77
C ASN A 36 11.46 19.13 -0.78
N ASP A 37 12.73 18.85 -0.97
CA ASP A 37 13.28 17.48 -0.94
C ASP A 37 13.06 16.82 0.43
N TYR A 38 13.17 17.58 1.51
CA TYR A 38 12.90 17.05 2.85
C TYR A 38 11.42 16.78 3.08
N LEU A 39 10.52 17.62 2.54
CA LEU A 39 9.07 17.37 2.56
C LEU A 39 8.69 16.11 1.78
N GLU A 40 9.30 15.88 0.61
CA GLU A 40 9.11 14.66 -0.18
C GLU A 40 9.52 13.40 0.58
N LEU A 41 10.67 13.45 1.26
CA LEU A 41 11.12 12.34 2.11
C LEU A 41 10.13 12.08 3.26
N MET A 42 9.68 13.14 3.95
CA MET A 42 8.69 13.02 5.02
C MET A 42 7.36 12.45 4.51
N LEU A 43 6.88 12.91 3.35
CA LEU A 43 5.64 12.42 2.76
C LEU A 43 5.76 10.93 2.39
N THR A 44 6.91 10.54 1.86
CA THR A 44 7.23 9.13 1.59
C THR A 44 7.22 8.28 2.87
N GLU A 45 7.79 8.79 3.97
CA GLU A 45 7.75 8.07 5.26
C GLU A 45 6.33 8.01 5.85
N ILE A 46 5.51 9.06 5.69
CA ILE A 46 4.09 9.06 6.08
C ILE A 46 3.34 7.98 5.30
N SER A 47 3.52 7.94 3.98
CA SER A 47 2.92 6.91 3.12
C SER A 47 3.33 5.50 3.57
N ARG A 48 4.62 5.26 3.79
CA ARG A 48 5.11 3.97 4.30
C ARG A 48 4.48 3.58 5.64
N TYR A 49 4.35 4.55 6.55
CA TYR A 49 3.69 4.30 7.84
C TYR A 49 2.21 3.92 7.68
N LYS A 50 1.46 4.67 6.86
CA LYS A 50 0.05 4.35 6.54
C LYS A 50 -0.09 2.97 5.93
N ASN A 51 0.89 2.55 5.13
CA ASN A 51 0.94 1.23 4.49
C ASN A 51 1.50 0.09 5.38
N GLY A 52 1.68 0.35 6.68
CA GLY A 52 1.99 -0.68 7.67
C GLY A 52 3.48 -0.85 8.00
N VAL A 53 4.35 0.04 7.53
CA VAL A 53 5.77 0.08 7.91
C VAL A 53 5.91 0.83 9.22
N SER A 54 6.27 0.14 10.30
CA SER A 54 6.34 0.72 11.66
C SER A 54 7.59 1.56 11.93
N ASN A 55 8.66 1.34 11.17
CA ASN A 55 9.95 2.01 11.39
C ASN A 55 10.06 3.30 10.57
N VAL A 56 9.49 4.37 11.10
CA VAL A 56 9.62 5.73 10.58
C VAL A 56 10.25 6.65 11.63
N SER A 57 10.81 7.79 11.19
CA SER A 57 11.49 8.71 12.09
C SER A 57 10.56 9.28 13.16
N GLY A 58 11.14 9.66 14.32
CA GLY A 58 10.36 10.23 15.44
C GLY A 58 9.59 11.49 15.03
N ARG A 59 10.21 12.36 14.23
CA ARG A 59 9.57 13.58 13.71
C ARG A 59 8.37 13.28 12.85
N VAL A 60 8.46 12.28 11.97
CA VAL A 60 7.34 11.87 11.13
C VAL A 60 6.18 11.37 11.98
N LYS A 61 6.47 10.59 13.04
CA LYS A 61 5.41 10.13 13.99
C LYS A 61 4.66 11.27 14.65
N GLU A 62 5.34 12.38 14.95
CA GLU A 62 4.73 13.57 15.52
C GLU A 62 3.94 14.38 14.48
N LEU A 63 4.40 14.39 13.23
CA LEU A 63 3.74 15.09 12.13
C LEU A 63 2.46 14.43 11.64
N ILE A 64 2.40 13.10 11.60
CA ILE A 64 1.25 12.34 11.07
C ILE A 64 -0.08 12.82 11.68
N PRO A 65 -0.25 12.92 13.02
CA PRO A 65 -1.52 13.32 13.60
C PRO A 65 -1.94 14.74 13.22
N VAL A 66 -0.99 15.64 12.99
CA VAL A 66 -1.27 17.04 12.60
C VAL A 66 -1.63 17.10 11.13
N TYR A 67 -0.87 16.42 10.28
CA TYR A 67 -1.11 16.29 8.85
C TYR A 67 -2.49 15.69 8.59
N ASP A 68 -2.79 14.52 9.16
CA ASP A 68 -4.06 13.82 8.97
C ASP A 68 -5.24 14.65 9.48
N ARG A 69 -5.12 15.27 10.67
CA ARG A 69 -6.18 16.12 11.21
C ARG A 69 -6.50 17.32 10.31
N THR A 70 -5.46 17.93 9.76
CA THR A 70 -5.63 19.10 8.88
C THR A 70 -6.27 18.71 7.56
N MET A 71 -5.84 17.60 6.99
CA MET A 71 -6.36 17.04 5.74
C MET A 71 -7.82 16.59 5.90
N HIS A 72 -8.08 15.72 6.88
CA HIS A 72 -9.43 15.19 7.13
C HIS A 72 -10.40 16.29 7.61
N GLY A 73 -9.92 17.30 8.36
CA GLY A 73 -10.73 18.46 8.77
C GLY A 73 -11.24 19.29 7.59
N ARG A 74 -10.61 19.17 6.42
CA ARG A 74 -11.05 19.79 5.17
C ARG A 74 -11.86 18.84 4.27
N GLY A 75 -12.20 17.65 4.74
CA GLY A 75 -12.87 16.63 3.94
C GLY A 75 -11.97 15.98 2.88
N MET A 76 -10.65 16.14 3.00
CA MET A 76 -9.67 15.59 2.06
C MET A 76 -9.08 14.26 2.56
N ILE A 77 -8.71 13.40 1.63
CA ILE A 77 -7.99 12.14 1.89
C ILE A 77 -6.90 11.95 0.83
N ASP A 78 -5.83 11.26 1.18
CA ASP A 78 -4.83 10.80 0.22
C ASP A 78 -5.10 9.36 -0.26
N PHE A 79 -4.28 8.86 -1.20
CA PHE A 79 -4.43 7.50 -1.73
C PHE A 79 -4.22 6.43 -0.65
N ASP A 80 -3.33 6.69 0.30
CA ASP A 80 -3.06 5.75 1.39
C ASP A 80 -4.24 5.69 2.36
N ASP A 81 -4.89 6.83 2.62
CA ASP A 81 -6.11 6.88 3.42
C ASP A 81 -7.24 6.06 2.82
N MET A 82 -7.35 5.99 1.49
CA MET A 82 -8.36 5.13 0.84
C MET A 82 -8.20 3.68 1.28
N LEU A 83 -6.95 3.17 1.31
CA LEU A 83 -6.64 1.82 1.75
C LEU A 83 -6.90 1.64 3.25
N VAL A 84 -6.44 2.59 4.07
CA VAL A 84 -6.63 2.56 5.53
C VAL A 84 -8.11 2.59 5.91
N ILE A 85 -8.88 3.48 5.29
CA ILE A 85 -10.32 3.62 5.53
C ILE A 85 -11.04 2.35 5.09
N PHE A 86 -10.72 1.81 3.91
CA PHE A 86 -11.34 0.58 3.41
C PHE A 86 -11.00 -0.62 4.30
N TYR A 87 -9.74 -0.78 4.70
CA TYR A 87 -9.35 -1.81 5.66
C TYR A 87 -10.12 -1.72 6.98
N LYS A 88 -10.20 -0.51 7.56
CA LYS A 88 -10.97 -0.27 8.81
C LYS A 88 -12.45 -0.58 8.63
N LEU A 89 -13.03 -0.22 7.49
CA LEU A 89 -14.42 -0.52 7.16
C LEU A 89 -14.67 -2.03 7.14
N LEU A 90 -13.85 -2.79 6.40
CA LEU A 90 -13.96 -4.25 6.32
C LEU A 90 -13.77 -4.92 7.69
N LYS A 91 -12.87 -4.39 8.51
CA LYS A 91 -12.57 -4.96 9.83
C LYS A 91 -13.68 -4.72 10.85
N ASN A 92 -14.33 -3.56 10.79
CA ASN A 92 -15.27 -3.10 11.82
C ASN A 92 -16.74 -3.33 11.45
N ASP A 93 -17.07 -3.42 10.15
CA ASP A 93 -18.45 -3.64 9.67
C ASP A 93 -18.59 -5.02 9.02
N LYS A 94 -19.15 -5.93 9.81
CA LYS A 94 -19.39 -7.32 9.38
C LYS A 94 -20.38 -7.44 8.21
N ASN A 95 -21.30 -6.49 8.08
CA ASN A 95 -22.29 -6.51 7.00
C ASN A 95 -21.62 -6.12 5.68
N VAL A 96 -20.82 -5.06 5.70
CA VAL A 96 -20.01 -4.65 4.54
C VAL A 96 -19.06 -5.75 4.12
N LEU A 97 -18.35 -6.35 5.08
CA LEU A 97 -17.44 -7.45 4.78
C LEU A 97 -18.16 -8.64 4.15
N LYS A 98 -19.35 -8.99 4.69
CA LYS A 98 -20.17 -10.06 4.14
C LYS A 98 -20.63 -9.72 2.70
N GLU A 99 -21.12 -8.51 2.47
CA GLU A 99 -21.56 -8.07 1.13
C GLU A 99 -20.42 -8.16 0.10
N ILE A 100 -19.21 -7.73 0.48
CA ILE A 100 -18.02 -7.82 -0.38
C ILE A 100 -17.65 -9.28 -0.68
N ARG A 101 -17.66 -10.16 0.33
CA ARG A 101 -17.36 -11.59 0.17
C ARG A 101 -18.38 -12.30 -0.70
N ASP A 102 -19.66 -11.94 -0.57
CA ASP A 102 -20.75 -12.49 -1.40
C ASP A 102 -20.62 -12.03 -2.86
N ALA A 103 -20.15 -10.79 -3.08
CA ALA A 103 -19.96 -10.24 -4.43
C ALA A 103 -18.69 -10.79 -5.14
N TYR A 104 -17.64 -11.06 -4.40
CA TYR A 104 -16.33 -11.48 -4.94
C TYR A 104 -15.93 -12.85 -4.42
N ARG A 105 -16.39 -13.90 -5.10
CA ARG A 105 -16.12 -15.28 -4.72
C ARG A 105 -14.70 -15.75 -5.04
N TYR A 106 -14.08 -15.19 -6.06
CA TYR A 106 -12.72 -15.45 -6.49
C TYR A 106 -11.95 -14.14 -6.53
N ILE A 107 -10.75 -14.13 -6.00
CA ILE A 107 -9.87 -12.97 -5.96
C ILE A 107 -8.60 -13.34 -6.71
N MET A 108 -8.24 -12.52 -7.69
CA MET A 108 -7.01 -12.64 -8.44
C MET A 108 -6.21 -11.36 -8.28
N VAL A 109 -4.93 -11.50 -7.93
CA VAL A 109 -4.01 -10.37 -7.75
C VAL A 109 -2.82 -10.57 -8.67
N ASP A 110 -2.62 -9.61 -9.56
CA ASP A 110 -1.46 -9.52 -10.44
C ASP A 110 -0.39 -8.64 -9.79
N GLU A 111 0.86 -8.74 -10.25
CA GLU A 111 2.02 -8.02 -9.71
C GLU A 111 2.13 -8.13 -8.18
N PHE A 112 1.93 -9.35 -7.67
CA PHE A 112 1.81 -9.57 -6.23
C PHE A 112 3.09 -9.24 -5.44
N GLN A 113 4.25 -9.17 -6.08
CA GLN A 113 5.51 -8.72 -5.48
C GLN A 113 5.47 -7.25 -5.04
N ASP A 114 4.58 -6.44 -5.63
CA ASP A 114 4.47 -5.01 -5.33
C ASP A 114 3.43 -4.67 -4.27
N ILE A 115 2.76 -5.70 -3.71
CA ILE A 115 1.74 -5.50 -2.68
C ILE A 115 2.37 -5.03 -1.36
N ASN A 116 1.71 -4.09 -0.68
CA ASN A 116 2.09 -3.69 0.66
C ASN A 116 1.25 -4.41 1.73
N ARG A 117 1.61 -4.22 3.00
CA ARG A 117 0.97 -4.92 4.12
C ARG A 117 -0.51 -4.64 4.28
N ILE A 118 -0.95 -3.40 4.04
CA ILE A 118 -2.37 -3.05 4.17
C ILE A 118 -3.19 -3.62 3.02
N GLN A 119 -2.66 -3.59 1.79
CA GLN A 119 -3.28 -4.22 0.64
C GLN A 119 -3.42 -5.73 0.86
N PHE A 120 -2.37 -6.39 1.35
CA PHE A 120 -2.43 -7.81 1.68
C PHE A 120 -3.47 -8.10 2.78
N ALA A 121 -3.54 -7.26 3.82
CA ALA A 121 -4.55 -7.42 4.87
C ALA A 121 -5.98 -7.27 4.33
N ILE A 122 -6.22 -6.36 3.39
CA ILE A 122 -7.50 -6.21 2.69
C ILE A 122 -7.82 -7.47 1.87
N VAL A 123 -6.87 -7.94 1.05
CA VAL A 123 -7.04 -9.16 0.23
C VAL A 123 -7.39 -10.36 1.12
N ARG A 124 -6.69 -10.53 2.23
CA ARG A 124 -6.98 -11.60 3.20
C ARG A 124 -8.40 -11.51 3.76
N LEU A 125 -8.80 -10.32 4.24
CA LEU A 125 -10.16 -10.13 4.75
C LEU A 125 -11.22 -10.47 3.70
N MET A 126 -10.98 -10.12 2.45
CA MET A 126 -11.92 -10.41 1.37
C MET A 126 -11.96 -11.91 1.01
N ALA A 127 -10.80 -12.58 0.99
CA ALA A 127 -10.68 -13.98 0.58
C ALA A 127 -11.24 -14.96 1.61
N GLU A 128 -11.13 -14.65 2.89
CA GLU A 128 -11.64 -15.52 3.98
C GLU A 128 -13.17 -15.69 3.92
N PRO A 129 -13.74 -16.83 4.37
CA PRO A 129 -13.02 -18.03 4.81
C PRO A 129 -12.67 -18.98 3.65
N LEU A 130 -13.12 -18.74 2.44
CA LEU A 130 -12.98 -19.68 1.31
C LEU A 130 -11.56 -19.73 0.79
N ASN A 131 -10.81 -18.64 0.90
CA ASN A 131 -9.45 -18.48 0.40
C ASN A 131 -9.29 -18.82 -1.10
N ASN A 132 -10.32 -18.53 -1.91
CA ASN A 132 -10.26 -18.64 -3.36
C ASN A 132 -9.40 -17.50 -3.91
N LEU A 133 -8.12 -17.54 -3.61
CA LEU A 133 -7.15 -16.51 -3.93
C LEU A 133 -6.12 -17.07 -4.92
N PHE A 134 -5.96 -16.37 -6.02
CA PHE A 134 -4.94 -16.62 -7.03
C PHE A 134 -4.03 -15.39 -7.13
N VAL A 135 -2.73 -15.59 -7.02
CA VAL A 135 -1.75 -14.51 -7.09
C VAL A 135 -0.72 -14.81 -8.16
N VAL A 136 -0.30 -13.80 -8.89
CA VAL A 136 0.79 -13.88 -9.88
C VAL A 136 1.77 -12.78 -9.57
N GLY A 137 3.05 -13.07 -9.67
CA GLY A 137 4.11 -12.10 -9.45
C GLY A 137 5.48 -12.70 -9.75
N ASP A 138 6.47 -11.83 -9.72
CA ASP A 138 7.86 -12.14 -9.95
C ASP A 138 8.69 -11.34 -8.94
N ASP A 139 9.29 -12.01 -7.95
CA ASP A 139 10.04 -11.38 -6.88
C ASP A 139 11.28 -10.63 -7.39
N ASP A 140 11.87 -11.08 -8.50
CA ASP A 140 12.97 -10.40 -9.17
C ASP A 140 12.56 -9.03 -9.76
N GLN A 141 11.27 -8.78 -9.97
CA GLN A 141 10.73 -7.51 -10.48
C GLN A 141 10.28 -6.56 -9.37
N SER A 142 10.47 -6.89 -8.10
CA SER A 142 10.06 -6.02 -6.99
C SER A 142 10.97 -4.80 -6.85
N ILE A 143 10.55 -3.66 -7.38
CA ILE A 143 11.29 -2.39 -7.36
C ILE A 143 10.60 -1.29 -6.56
N TYR A 144 9.40 -1.53 -6.01
CA TYR A 144 8.59 -0.53 -5.31
C TYR A 144 8.74 -0.55 -3.77
N GLY A 145 9.85 -1.09 -3.24
CA GLY A 145 10.14 -1.08 -1.81
C GLY A 145 10.10 0.32 -1.18
N PHE A 146 10.46 1.36 -1.93
CA PHE A 146 10.37 2.76 -1.48
C PHE A 146 8.92 3.23 -1.25
N ARG A 147 7.92 2.58 -1.87
CA ARG A 147 6.48 2.82 -1.65
C ARG A 147 5.87 1.89 -0.60
N GLY A 148 6.70 1.08 0.07
CA GLY A 148 6.26 0.17 1.13
C GLY A 148 5.81 -1.20 0.63
N SER A 149 6.09 -1.58 -0.63
CA SER A 149 5.91 -2.97 -1.07
C SER A 149 6.80 -3.89 -0.23
N ASP A 150 6.30 -5.08 0.04
CA ASP A 150 6.96 -6.06 0.90
C ASP A 150 7.02 -7.42 0.16
N PRO A 151 8.09 -7.68 -0.61
CA PRO A 151 8.23 -8.93 -1.37
C PRO A 151 8.22 -10.17 -0.48
N GLU A 152 8.53 -10.03 0.81
CA GLU A 152 8.46 -11.13 1.77
C GLU A 152 7.02 -11.69 1.89
N ILE A 153 6.00 -10.89 1.61
CA ILE A 153 4.61 -11.35 1.57
C ILE A 153 4.44 -12.42 0.50
N MET A 154 5.02 -12.23 -0.69
CA MET A 154 4.98 -13.20 -1.78
C MET A 154 5.82 -14.43 -1.46
N LEU A 155 7.06 -14.25 -1.04
CA LEU A 155 7.97 -15.34 -0.68
C LEU A 155 7.44 -16.21 0.47
N SER A 156 6.69 -15.61 1.39
CA SER A 156 6.07 -16.29 2.52
C SER A 156 4.61 -16.71 2.29
N PHE A 157 4.09 -16.61 1.06
CA PHE A 157 2.67 -16.84 0.77
C PHE A 157 2.15 -18.18 1.31
N GLY A 158 2.90 -19.25 1.13
CA GLY A 158 2.57 -20.58 1.64
C GLY A 158 2.51 -20.70 3.17
N LYS A 159 3.07 -19.72 3.92
CA LYS A 159 2.93 -19.68 5.39
C LYS A 159 1.57 -19.11 5.82
N TYR A 160 0.93 -18.31 4.96
CA TYR A 160 -0.38 -17.73 5.25
C TYR A 160 -1.54 -18.65 4.87
N TYR A 161 -1.33 -19.53 3.86
CA TYR A 161 -2.39 -20.37 3.32
C TYR A 161 -1.93 -21.83 3.26
N VAL A 162 -2.59 -22.68 4.05
CA VAL A 162 -2.38 -24.12 3.99
C VAL A 162 -2.93 -24.65 2.65
N ASN A 163 -2.25 -25.58 2.02
CA ASN A 163 -2.58 -26.15 0.71
C ASN A 163 -2.37 -25.18 -0.48
N THR A 164 -1.42 -24.26 -0.38
CA THR A 164 -0.99 -23.45 -1.52
C THR A 164 -0.42 -24.35 -2.61
N CYS A 165 -0.91 -24.20 -3.85
CA CYS A 165 -0.30 -24.77 -5.05
C CYS A 165 0.54 -23.69 -5.73
N MET A 166 1.85 -23.91 -5.83
CA MET A 166 2.78 -23.01 -6.51
C MET A 166 3.14 -23.55 -7.88
N VAL A 167 2.99 -22.73 -8.91
CA VAL A 167 3.34 -23.04 -10.30
C VAL A 167 4.35 -22.02 -10.80
N SER A 168 5.50 -22.46 -11.24
CA SER A 168 6.53 -21.60 -11.84
C SER A 168 6.39 -21.57 -13.35
N LEU A 169 6.36 -20.36 -13.94
CA LEU A 169 6.40 -20.15 -15.37
C LEU A 169 7.86 -20.03 -15.81
N THR A 170 8.39 -21.08 -16.46
CA THR A 170 9.82 -21.19 -16.77
C THR A 170 10.18 -20.78 -18.21
N VAL A 171 9.20 -20.50 -19.06
CA VAL A 171 9.43 -20.14 -20.45
C VAL A 171 9.10 -18.68 -20.69
N ASN A 172 10.08 -17.92 -21.14
CA ASN A 172 9.91 -16.51 -21.53
C ASN A 172 9.49 -16.44 -22.99
N TYR A 173 8.23 -16.01 -23.22
CA TYR A 173 7.67 -15.76 -24.56
C TYR A 173 7.68 -14.28 -24.97
N ARG A 174 8.09 -13.39 -24.08
CA ARG A 174 8.04 -11.92 -24.26
C ARG A 174 9.31 -11.38 -24.90
N SER A 175 10.46 -11.80 -24.40
CA SER A 175 11.75 -11.21 -24.74
C SER A 175 12.63 -12.20 -25.51
N GLN A 176 13.40 -11.69 -26.47
CA GLN A 176 14.44 -12.46 -27.13
C GLN A 176 15.59 -12.80 -26.17
N ARG A 177 16.34 -13.83 -26.51
CA ARG A 177 17.42 -14.36 -25.67
C ARG A 177 18.48 -13.30 -25.33
N ASP A 178 18.83 -12.44 -26.30
CA ASP A 178 19.84 -11.39 -26.13
C ASP A 178 19.42 -10.30 -25.14
N ILE A 179 18.13 -10.20 -24.80
CA ILE A 179 17.60 -9.31 -23.76
C ILE A 179 17.48 -10.07 -22.44
N ALA A 180 16.98 -11.28 -22.47
CA ALA A 180 16.71 -12.06 -21.27
C ALA A 180 17.99 -12.48 -20.53
N GLU A 181 19.02 -12.97 -21.25
CA GLU A 181 20.28 -13.44 -20.62
C GLU A 181 21.03 -12.36 -19.83
N PRO A 182 21.24 -11.13 -20.34
CA PRO A 182 21.86 -10.07 -19.54
C PRO A 182 21.07 -9.72 -18.30
N SER A 183 19.74 -9.69 -18.39
CA SER A 183 18.85 -9.43 -17.24
C SER A 183 19.02 -10.47 -16.15
N PHE A 184 19.00 -11.76 -16.51
CA PHE A 184 19.22 -12.84 -15.54
C PHE A 184 20.60 -12.78 -14.89
N ARG A 185 21.64 -12.41 -15.64
CA ARG A 185 22.99 -12.22 -15.06
C ARG A 185 23.03 -11.05 -14.07
N LEU A 186 22.29 -9.98 -14.34
CA LEU A 186 22.25 -8.82 -13.45
C LEU A 186 21.54 -9.16 -12.12
N ILE A 187 20.43 -9.91 -12.18
CA ILE A 187 19.63 -10.30 -11.00
C ILE A 187 20.36 -11.37 -10.17
N GLY A 188 21.09 -12.27 -10.82
CA GLY A 188 21.84 -13.33 -10.14
C GLY A 188 23.15 -12.89 -9.45
N TYR A 189 23.44 -11.59 -9.46
CA TYR A 189 24.52 -10.99 -8.70
C TYR A 189 23.98 -10.40 -7.39
#